data_5428d2c2758d37d1e5b9a60d68f135f9
#
_entry.id   5428d2c2758d37d1e5b9a60d68f135f9
#
_cell.length_a   1.000
_cell.length_b   1.000
_cell.length_c   1.000
_cell.angle_alpha   90.00
_cell.angle_beta   90.00
_cell.angle_gamma   90.00
#
_symmetry.space_group_name_H-M   'P 1'
#
loop_
_entity.id
_entity.type
_entity.pdbx_description
1 polymer ?
#
loop_
_entity_poly.entity_id
_entity_poly.type
_entity_poly.pdbx_seq_one_letter_code
_entity_poly.pdbx_strand_id
1 'polypeptide(L)'
;LDRQRLWLAAARYDLSGVIQRAAPGRGGAIAAALVTGDRSTIDGPTNEALWASGLGHLLSVSGIHMGVVGGLVFAVLLWTLSLMGPIALRFPVKKLAALGALAALLAYLIVSGSSVPALRAFVMACVAFGAILLDRPAISMRGLALAALIVTLLFPEAVIEPGFQMSF
;
A
#
# COMPACT_ATOMS: atom_id res chain seq x y z
N LEU A 1 -2.86 23.87 -6.63
CA LEU A 1 -3.32 22.59 -6.04
C LEU A 1 -4.15 21.77 -7.01
N ASP A 2 -4.98 22.40 -7.86
CA ASP A 2 -5.90 21.69 -8.78
C ASP A 2 -5.18 20.98 -9.94
N ARG A 3 -4.10 21.54 -10.44
CA ARG A 3 -3.37 20.99 -11.60
C ARG A 3 -2.69 19.65 -11.29
N GLN A 4 -2.14 19.49 -10.07
CA GLN A 4 -1.54 18.23 -9.64
C GLN A 4 -2.59 17.15 -9.39
N ARG A 5 -3.75 17.51 -8.85
CA ARG A 5 -4.88 16.58 -8.66
C ARG A 5 -5.44 16.10 -9.98
N LEU A 6 -5.56 16.99 -10.96
CA LEU A 6 -6.03 16.64 -12.32
C LEU A 6 -5.04 15.71 -13.02
N TRP A 7 -3.75 15.98 -12.91
CA TRP A 7 -2.73 15.09 -13.49
C TRP A 7 -2.73 13.70 -12.87
N LEU A 8 -2.84 13.60 -11.53
CA LEU A 8 -2.94 12.31 -10.83
C LEU A 8 -4.21 11.55 -11.22
N ALA A 9 -5.33 12.25 -11.36
CA ALA A 9 -6.58 11.64 -11.80
C ALA A 9 -6.47 11.11 -13.24
N ALA A 10 -5.86 11.86 -14.14
CA ALA A 10 -5.61 11.44 -15.50
C ALA A 10 -4.67 10.21 -15.55
N ALA A 11 -3.57 10.23 -14.79
CA ALA A 11 -2.64 9.11 -14.72
C ALA A 11 -3.29 7.82 -14.18
N ARG A 12 -4.19 7.93 -13.18
CA ARG A 12 -4.97 6.79 -12.68
C ARG A 12 -5.92 6.24 -13.73
N TYR A 13 -6.61 7.14 -14.44
CA TYR A 13 -7.53 6.75 -15.50
C TYR A 13 -6.80 6.03 -16.64
N ASP A 14 -5.66 6.56 -17.07
CA ASP A 14 -4.83 5.94 -18.10
C ASP A 14 -4.32 4.56 -17.66
N LEU A 15 -3.85 4.44 -16.41
CA LEU A 15 -3.39 3.18 -15.85
C LEU A 15 -4.52 2.15 -15.75
N SER A 16 -5.69 2.57 -15.29
CA SER A 16 -6.90 1.73 -15.27
C SER A 16 -7.23 1.21 -16.68
N GLY A 17 -7.17 2.10 -17.70
CA GLY A 17 -7.39 1.74 -19.10
C GLY A 17 -6.35 0.76 -19.65
N VAL A 18 -5.09 0.87 -19.26
CA VAL A 18 -4.03 -0.08 -19.64
C VAL A 18 -4.29 -1.45 -19.05
N ILE A 19 -4.62 -1.52 -17.74
CA ILE A 19 -4.92 -2.77 -17.05
C ILE A 19 -6.12 -3.50 -17.68
N GLN A 20 -7.18 -2.76 -17.98
CA GLN A 20 -8.39 -3.34 -18.61
C GLN A 20 -8.17 -3.82 -20.03
N ARG A 21 -7.29 -3.16 -20.79
CA ARG A 21 -6.88 -3.63 -22.12
C ARG A 21 -6.04 -4.90 -22.06
N ALA A 22 -5.17 -5.01 -21.04
CA ALA A 22 -4.33 -6.19 -20.83
C ALA A 22 -5.12 -7.39 -20.29
N ALA A 23 -6.16 -7.14 -19.50
CA ALA A 23 -7.04 -8.16 -18.92
C ALA A 23 -8.51 -7.75 -19.10
N PRO A 24 -9.13 -8.02 -20.27
CA PRO A 24 -10.50 -7.64 -20.53
C PRO A 24 -11.50 -8.41 -19.66
N GLY A 25 -12.61 -7.75 -19.30
CA GLY A 25 -13.70 -8.34 -18.52
C GLY A 25 -13.61 -8.07 -17.02
N ARG A 26 -14.41 -8.82 -16.23
CA ARG A 26 -14.57 -8.60 -14.78
C ARG A 26 -13.25 -8.64 -13.99
N GLY A 27 -12.34 -9.53 -14.38
CA GLY A 27 -11.02 -9.65 -13.74
C GLY A 27 -10.19 -8.39 -13.87
N GLY A 28 -10.17 -7.78 -15.06
CA GLY A 28 -9.44 -6.54 -15.31
C GLY A 28 -10.04 -5.35 -14.59
N ALA A 29 -11.37 -5.27 -14.50
CA ALA A 29 -12.05 -4.22 -13.72
C ALA A 29 -11.69 -4.32 -12.22
N ILE A 30 -11.67 -5.53 -11.67
CA ILE A 30 -11.25 -5.77 -10.28
C ILE A 30 -9.76 -5.44 -10.10
N ALA A 31 -8.88 -5.87 -11.01
CA ALA A 31 -7.46 -5.57 -10.95
C ALA A 31 -7.20 -4.06 -11.03
N ALA A 32 -7.88 -3.34 -11.91
CA ALA A 32 -7.80 -1.89 -12.00
C ALA A 32 -8.22 -1.22 -10.67
N ALA A 33 -9.34 -1.66 -10.08
CA ALA A 33 -9.81 -1.14 -8.80
C ALA A 33 -8.81 -1.38 -7.65
N LEU A 34 -8.14 -2.54 -7.62
CA LEU A 34 -7.14 -2.86 -6.62
C LEU A 34 -5.85 -2.02 -6.77
N VAL A 35 -5.47 -1.68 -8.00
CA VAL A 35 -4.23 -0.92 -8.26
C VAL A 35 -4.47 0.59 -8.15
N THR A 36 -5.55 1.10 -8.74
CA THR A 36 -5.80 2.56 -8.86
C THR A 36 -6.80 3.08 -7.84
N GLY A 37 -7.54 2.19 -7.15
CA GLY A 37 -8.66 2.56 -6.29
C GLY A 37 -9.93 2.95 -7.06
N ASP A 38 -9.90 2.94 -8.40
CA ASP A 38 -11.03 3.30 -9.24
C ASP A 38 -11.98 2.12 -9.43
N ARG A 39 -13.19 2.25 -8.89
CA ARG A 39 -14.26 1.24 -8.95
C ARG A 39 -15.31 1.52 -10.02
N SER A 40 -15.15 2.60 -10.77
CA SER A 40 -16.15 3.07 -11.75
C SER A 40 -16.44 2.03 -12.84
N THR A 41 -15.52 1.13 -13.08
CA THR A 41 -15.58 0.09 -14.13
C THR A 41 -16.14 -1.25 -13.67
N ILE A 42 -16.44 -1.39 -12.36
CA ILE A 42 -17.05 -2.61 -11.83
C ILE A 42 -18.57 -2.53 -12.04
N ASP A 43 -19.12 -3.51 -12.75
CA ASP A 43 -20.57 -3.61 -12.99
C ASP A 43 -21.33 -3.91 -11.69
N GLY A 44 -22.59 -3.43 -11.59
CA GLY A 44 -23.44 -3.58 -10.42
C GLY A 44 -23.56 -5.02 -9.92
N PRO A 45 -23.88 -6.01 -10.76
CA PRO A 45 -23.97 -7.42 -10.37
C PRO A 45 -22.66 -7.97 -9.78
N THR A 46 -21.51 -7.59 -10.35
CA THR A 46 -20.20 -8.02 -9.81
C THR A 46 -19.92 -7.38 -8.45
N ASN A 47 -20.27 -6.10 -8.29
CA ASN A 47 -20.12 -5.42 -7.01
C ASN A 47 -21.01 -6.06 -5.92
N GLU A 48 -22.28 -6.35 -6.24
CA GLU A 48 -23.19 -7.03 -5.32
C GLU A 48 -22.69 -8.42 -4.92
N ALA A 49 -22.20 -9.21 -5.89
CA ALA A 49 -21.63 -10.53 -5.63
C ALA A 49 -20.40 -10.47 -4.72
N LEU A 50 -19.53 -9.45 -4.90
CA LEU A 50 -18.36 -9.24 -4.04
C LEU A 50 -18.77 -8.85 -2.62
N TRP A 51 -19.80 -8.02 -2.44
CA TRP A 51 -20.31 -7.69 -1.11
C TRP A 51 -20.99 -8.90 -0.45
N ALA A 52 -21.80 -9.64 -1.18
CA ALA A 52 -22.49 -10.85 -0.69
C ALA A 52 -21.51 -11.96 -0.27
N SER A 53 -20.37 -12.07 -0.97
CA SER A 53 -19.30 -13.03 -0.65
C SER A 53 -18.36 -12.57 0.48
N GLY A 54 -18.54 -11.35 1.03
CA GLY A 54 -17.63 -10.75 2.01
C GLY A 54 -16.33 -10.20 1.42
N LEU A 55 -16.13 -10.31 0.10
CA LEU A 55 -14.93 -9.82 -0.59
C LEU A 55 -15.00 -8.33 -0.93
N GLY A 56 -16.14 -7.67 -0.72
CA GLY A 56 -16.29 -6.23 -0.95
C GLY A 56 -15.28 -5.38 -0.18
N HIS A 57 -14.82 -5.86 0.96
CA HIS A 57 -13.77 -5.21 1.74
C HIS A 57 -12.40 -5.22 1.02
N LEU A 58 -12.12 -6.24 0.19
CA LEU A 58 -10.88 -6.32 -0.59
C LEU A 58 -10.82 -5.29 -1.72
N LEU A 59 -11.97 -4.80 -2.20
CA LEU A 59 -12.02 -3.75 -3.22
C LEU A 59 -11.52 -2.39 -2.71
N SER A 60 -11.48 -2.17 -1.39
CA SER A 60 -10.79 -1.02 -0.85
C SER A 60 -9.31 -1.36 -0.69
N VAL A 61 -8.43 -0.45 -1.11
CA VAL A 61 -7.00 -0.59 -0.85
C VAL A 61 -6.80 -0.70 0.67
N SER A 62 -6.46 -1.91 1.10
CA SER A 62 -6.37 -2.28 2.52
C SER A 62 -4.93 -2.39 2.98
N GLY A 63 -4.74 -2.53 4.29
CA GLY A 63 -3.43 -2.78 4.88
C GLY A 63 -2.71 -4.01 4.31
N ILE A 64 -3.47 -5.05 3.92
CA ILE A 64 -2.90 -6.26 3.28
C ILE A 64 -2.23 -5.91 1.96
N HIS A 65 -2.87 -5.09 1.11
CA HIS A 65 -2.27 -4.67 -0.17
C HIS A 65 -0.97 -3.90 0.05
N MET A 66 -0.96 -2.96 1.00
CA MET A 66 0.25 -2.23 1.40
C MET A 66 1.34 -3.18 1.92
N GLY A 67 0.95 -4.15 2.77
CA GLY A 67 1.88 -5.15 3.32
C GLY A 67 2.50 -6.03 2.23
N VAL A 68 1.68 -6.51 1.28
CA VAL A 68 2.15 -7.34 0.16
C VAL A 68 3.07 -6.55 -0.77
N VAL A 69 2.68 -5.33 -1.18
CA VAL A 69 3.51 -4.49 -2.06
C VAL A 69 4.83 -4.14 -1.38
N GLY A 70 4.79 -3.65 -0.15
CA GLY A 70 6.00 -3.27 0.59
C GLY A 70 6.90 -4.45 0.88
N GLY A 71 6.32 -5.58 1.33
CA GLY A 71 7.06 -6.81 1.61
C GLY A 71 7.69 -7.43 0.37
N LEU A 72 6.95 -7.47 -0.76
CA LEU A 72 7.46 -7.98 -2.02
C LEU A 72 8.60 -7.11 -2.56
N VAL A 73 8.41 -5.79 -2.61
CA VAL A 73 9.46 -4.87 -3.08
C VAL A 73 10.69 -4.96 -2.20
N PHE A 74 10.51 -5.01 -0.87
CA PHE A 74 11.61 -5.18 0.07
C PHE A 74 12.37 -6.50 -0.18
N ALA A 75 11.65 -7.62 -0.32
CA ALA A 75 12.24 -8.93 -0.55
C ALA A 75 13.01 -8.99 -1.88
N VAL A 76 12.41 -8.47 -2.97
CA VAL A 76 13.05 -8.43 -4.30
C VAL A 76 14.30 -7.56 -4.26
N LEU A 77 14.23 -6.35 -3.69
CA LEU A 77 15.39 -5.46 -3.59
C LEU A 77 16.48 -6.06 -2.70
N LEU A 78 16.10 -6.64 -1.57
CA LEU A 78 17.06 -7.31 -0.68
C LEU A 78 17.77 -8.46 -1.39
N TRP A 79 17.01 -9.29 -2.10
CA TRP A 79 17.55 -10.42 -2.84
C TRP A 79 18.47 -9.95 -3.98
N THR A 80 18.03 -9.04 -4.83
CA THR A 80 18.82 -8.54 -5.96
C THR A 80 20.09 -7.81 -5.52
N LEU A 81 19.99 -6.94 -4.51
CA LEU A 81 21.16 -6.23 -3.97
C LEU A 81 22.15 -7.18 -3.28
N SER A 82 21.66 -8.26 -2.63
CA SER A 82 22.52 -9.27 -2.01
C SER A 82 23.30 -10.10 -3.03
N LEU A 83 22.75 -10.32 -4.23
CA LEU A 83 23.45 -11.00 -5.33
C LEU A 83 24.57 -10.14 -5.96
N MET A 84 24.50 -8.83 -5.78
CA MET A 84 25.53 -7.90 -6.28
C MET A 84 26.68 -7.80 -5.27
N GLY A 85 27.53 -8.83 -5.19
CA GLY A 85 28.60 -9.01 -4.20
C GLY A 85 29.40 -7.75 -3.81
N PRO A 86 29.91 -6.92 -4.75
CA PRO A 86 30.64 -5.70 -4.40
C PRO A 86 29.77 -4.66 -3.67
N ILE A 87 28.48 -4.58 -3.99
CA ILE A 87 27.53 -3.66 -3.37
C ILE A 87 27.15 -4.16 -1.99
N ALA A 88 26.91 -5.46 -1.84
CA ALA A 88 26.57 -6.08 -0.56
C ALA A 88 27.68 -5.91 0.51
N LEU A 89 28.94 -5.83 0.09
CA LEU A 89 30.09 -5.62 0.97
C LEU A 89 30.29 -4.14 1.36
N ARG A 90 29.87 -3.19 0.52
CA ARG A 90 30.11 -1.75 0.73
C ARG A 90 28.93 -1.01 1.36
N PHE A 91 27.70 -1.48 1.14
CA PHE A 91 26.50 -0.77 1.54
C PHE A 91 25.56 -1.65 2.39
N PRO A 92 24.82 -1.07 3.32
CA PRO A 92 23.84 -1.77 4.13
C PRO A 92 22.59 -2.11 3.28
N VAL A 93 22.66 -3.23 2.54
CA VAL A 93 21.61 -3.66 1.59
C VAL A 93 20.21 -3.70 2.18
N LYS A 94 20.08 -4.06 3.47
CA LYS A 94 18.79 -4.04 4.18
C LYS A 94 18.20 -2.63 4.26
N LYS A 95 19.02 -1.62 4.51
CA LYS A 95 18.58 -0.22 4.58
C LYS A 95 18.20 0.32 3.22
N LEU A 96 18.97 -0.02 2.17
CA LEU A 96 18.64 0.34 0.79
C LEU A 96 17.33 -0.29 0.34
N ALA A 97 17.12 -1.57 0.64
CA ALA A 97 15.88 -2.27 0.34
C ALA A 97 14.69 -1.66 1.10
N ALA A 98 14.87 -1.27 2.38
CA ALA A 98 13.84 -0.61 3.16
C ALA A 98 13.45 0.77 2.60
N LEU A 99 14.44 1.57 2.18
CA LEU A 99 14.19 2.85 1.52
C LEU A 99 13.45 2.68 0.20
N GLY A 100 13.85 1.71 -0.61
CA GLY A 100 13.17 1.39 -1.87
C GLY A 100 11.73 0.91 -1.66
N ALA A 101 11.49 0.09 -0.62
CA ALA A 101 10.16 -0.35 -0.25
C ALA A 101 9.27 0.83 0.21
N LEU A 102 9.80 1.75 1.02
CA LEU A 102 9.08 2.97 1.43
C LEU A 102 8.74 3.86 0.24
N ALA A 103 9.68 4.06 -0.69
CA ALA A 103 9.44 4.84 -1.90
C ALA A 103 8.33 4.20 -2.77
N ALA A 104 8.36 2.88 -2.94
CA ALA A 104 7.33 2.15 -3.67
C ALA A 104 5.95 2.22 -2.99
N LEU A 105 5.90 2.12 -1.65
CA LEU A 105 4.67 2.27 -0.89
C LEU A 105 4.09 3.68 -0.98
N LEU A 106 4.95 4.72 -0.95
CA LEU A 106 4.52 6.09 -1.14
C LEU A 106 3.93 6.29 -2.55
N ALA A 107 4.60 5.78 -3.57
CA ALA A 107 4.09 5.82 -4.94
C ALA A 107 2.74 5.08 -5.06
N TYR A 108 2.63 3.89 -4.47
CA TYR A 108 1.39 3.11 -4.45
C TYR A 108 0.27 3.85 -3.69
N LEU A 109 0.55 4.47 -2.54
CA LEU A 109 -0.41 5.29 -1.79
C LEU A 109 -0.96 6.43 -2.65
N ILE A 110 -0.09 7.13 -3.38
CA ILE A 110 -0.47 8.22 -4.27
C ILE A 110 -1.36 7.70 -5.41
N VAL A 111 -0.98 6.61 -6.05
CA VAL A 111 -1.72 6.01 -7.16
C VAL A 111 -3.06 5.42 -6.71
N SER A 112 -3.13 4.78 -5.55
CA SER A 112 -4.35 4.13 -5.04
C SER A 112 -5.40 5.07 -4.44
N GLY A 113 -5.15 6.38 -4.40
CA GLY A 113 -6.14 7.37 -3.96
C GLY A 113 -6.09 7.76 -2.49
N SER A 114 -5.05 7.34 -1.75
CA SER A 114 -4.79 7.78 -0.37
C SER A 114 -6.00 7.61 0.57
N SER A 115 -6.68 6.47 0.49
CA SER A 115 -7.78 6.16 1.41
C SER A 115 -7.29 6.09 2.86
N VAL A 116 -8.15 6.37 3.85
CA VAL A 116 -7.80 6.34 5.28
C VAL A 116 -7.18 5.00 5.70
N PRO A 117 -7.72 3.83 5.30
CA PRO A 117 -7.07 2.53 5.57
C PRO A 117 -5.67 2.40 4.97
N ALA A 118 -5.46 2.92 3.75
CA ALA A 118 -4.15 2.89 3.10
C ALA A 118 -3.14 3.81 3.80
N LEU A 119 -3.57 4.99 4.24
CA LEU A 119 -2.74 5.91 5.02
C LEU A 119 -2.29 5.29 6.35
N ARG A 120 -3.18 4.64 7.08
CA ARG A 120 -2.83 3.92 8.32
C ARG A 120 -1.78 2.84 8.06
N ALA A 121 -2.00 2.02 7.05
CA ALA A 121 -1.07 0.97 6.68
C ALA A 121 0.30 1.53 6.24
N PHE A 122 0.30 2.67 5.55
CA PHE A 122 1.54 3.36 5.19
C PHE A 122 2.30 3.87 6.42
N VAL A 123 1.61 4.45 7.41
CA VAL A 123 2.23 4.87 8.68
C VAL A 123 2.85 3.67 9.40
N MET A 124 2.13 2.54 9.48
CA MET A 124 2.66 1.30 10.06
C MET A 124 3.92 0.82 9.32
N ALA A 125 3.89 0.86 7.99
CA ALA A 125 5.05 0.51 7.17
C ALA A 125 6.23 1.47 7.39
N CYS A 126 5.97 2.78 7.53
CA CYS A 126 7.01 3.76 7.87
C CYS A 126 7.67 3.46 9.22
N VAL A 127 6.90 3.04 10.22
CA VAL A 127 7.45 2.65 11.52
C VAL A 127 8.25 1.35 11.40
N ALA A 128 7.75 0.35 10.69
CA ALA A 128 8.43 -0.94 10.52
C ALA A 128 9.73 -0.82 9.72
N PHE A 129 9.70 -0.19 8.55
CA PHE A 129 10.90 0.04 7.74
C PHE A 129 11.83 1.07 8.37
N GLY A 130 11.29 2.07 9.07
CA GLY A 130 12.07 3.02 9.87
C GLY A 130 12.85 2.33 10.99
N ALA A 131 12.27 1.32 11.64
CA ALA A 131 12.98 0.49 12.62
C ALA A 131 14.19 -0.22 11.97
N ILE A 132 14.03 -0.78 10.75
CA ILE A 132 15.14 -1.39 9.99
C ILE A 132 16.25 -0.37 9.73
N LEU A 133 15.91 0.86 9.36
CA LEU A 133 16.88 1.94 9.11
C LEU A 133 17.67 2.30 10.38
N LEU A 134 17.04 2.16 11.56
CA LEU A 134 17.65 2.41 12.87
C LEU A 134 18.28 1.15 13.50
N ASP A 135 18.46 0.08 12.73
CA ASP A 135 18.99 -1.23 13.19
C ASP A 135 18.17 -1.84 14.33
N ARG A 136 16.86 -1.60 14.32
CA ARG A 136 15.90 -2.16 15.29
C ARG A 136 15.05 -3.25 14.63
N PRO A 137 14.48 -4.17 15.42
CA PRO A 137 13.56 -5.17 14.88
C PRO A 137 12.32 -4.46 14.29
N ALA A 138 12.00 -4.81 13.02
CA ALA A 138 10.88 -4.24 12.29
C ALA A 138 9.52 -4.52 12.96
N ILE A 139 9.37 -5.72 13.52
CA ILE A 139 8.17 -6.15 14.23
C ILE A 139 8.47 -6.16 15.72
N SER A 140 7.87 -5.23 16.45
CA SER A 140 8.01 -5.13 17.90
C SER A 140 6.78 -4.47 18.51
N MET A 141 6.43 -4.82 19.76
CA MET A 141 5.33 -4.17 20.49
C MET A 141 5.53 -2.66 20.63
N ARG A 142 6.79 -2.22 20.75
CA ARG A 142 7.11 -0.78 20.79
C ARG A 142 6.84 -0.10 19.45
N GLY A 143 7.19 -0.74 18.35
CA GLY A 143 6.87 -0.24 17.00
C GLY A 143 5.36 -0.18 16.76
N LEU A 144 4.63 -1.22 17.17
CA LEU A 144 3.17 -1.24 17.07
C LEU A 144 2.53 -0.11 17.89
N ALA A 145 2.95 0.08 19.13
CA ALA A 145 2.47 1.15 20.00
C ALA A 145 2.82 2.55 19.43
N LEU A 146 4.00 2.72 18.86
CA LEU A 146 4.40 3.95 18.18
C LEU A 146 3.53 4.23 16.96
N ALA A 147 3.27 3.23 16.14
CA ALA A 147 2.39 3.36 14.98
C ALA A 147 0.96 3.73 15.40
N ALA A 148 0.41 3.07 16.44
CA ALA A 148 -0.89 3.40 17.00
C ALA A 148 -0.94 4.85 17.49
N LEU A 149 0.07 5.29 18.23
CA LEU A 149 0.18 6.67 18.72
C LEU A 149 0.20 7.68 17.57
N ILE A 150 1.02 7.44 16.55
CA ILE A 150 1.12 8.32 15.38
C ILE A 150 -0.23 8.40 14.65
N VAL A 151 -0.88 7.25 14.41
CA VAL A 151 -2.18 7.23 13.73
C VAL A 151 -3.25 7.96 14.56
N THR A 152 -3.28 7.77 15.88
CA THR A 152 -4.22 8.46 16.76
C THR A 152 -4.00 9.98 16.78
N LEU A 153 -2.76 10.43 16.71
CA LEU A 153 -2.44 11.86 16.66
C LEU A 153 -2.78 12.50 15.30
N LEU A 154 -2.60 11.76 14.21
CA LEU A 154 -2.90 12.24 12.86
C LEU A 154 -4.39 12.16 12.50
N PHE A 155 -5.09 11.16 13.02
CA PHE A 155 -6.48 10.85 12.70
C PHE A 155 -7.23 10.44 13.99
N PRO A 156 -7.51 11.39 14.89
CA PRO A 156 -8.15 11.09 16.18
C PRO A 156 -9.53 10.45 16.01
N GLU A 157 -10.25 10.78 14.95
CA GLU A 157 -11.54 10.18 14.59
C GLU A 157 -11.43 8.68 14.21
N ALA A 158 -10.28 8.24 13.73
CA ALA A 158 -10.08 6.86 13.32
C ALA A 158 -10.15 5.86 14.49
N VAL A 159 -9.93 6.30 15.72
CA VAL A 159 -9.95 5.43 16.93
C VAL A 159 -11.30 4.76 17.12
N ILE A 160 -12.39 5.44 16.75
CA ILE A 160 -13.77 4.94 16.90
C ILE A 160 -14.14 3.97 15.76
N GLU A 161 -13.37 3.98 14.67
CA GLU A 161 -13.64 3.10 13.52
C GLU A 161 -13.29 1.64 13.83
N PRO A 162 -14.16 0.66 13.48
CA PRO A 162 -13.86 -0.76 13.61
C PRO A 162 -12.55 -1.17 12.90
N GLY A 163 -12.24 -0.51 11.78
CA GLY A 163 -11.02 -0.73 11.02
C GLY A 163 -9.74 -0.37 11.79
N PHE A 164 -9.77 0.58 12.71
CA PHE A 164 -8.63 0.88 13.59
C PHE A 164 -8.41 -0.25 14.60
N GLN A 165 -9.48 -0.69 15.27
CA GLN A 165 -9.42 -1.77 16.25
C GLN A 165 -8.94 -3.10 15.66
N MET A 166 -9.24 -3.35 14.39
CA MET A 166 -8.75 -4.54 13.68
C MET A 166 -7.31 -4.42 13.16
N SER A 167 -6.73 -3.21 13.18
CA SER A 167 -5.38 -2.96 12.68
C SER A 167 -4.29 -3.07 13.76
N PHE A 168 -4.66 -2.94 15.02
CA PHE A 168 -3.81 -2.97 16.21
C PHE A 168 -4.28 -4.02 17.20
#